data_bc7a6eda5812c356fae85b186f10ccf2
#
_entry.id   bc7a6eda5812c356fae85b186f10ccf2
#
_cell.length_a   1.000
_cell.length_b   1.000
_cell.length_c   1.000
_cell.angle_alpha   90.00
_cell.angle_beta   90.00
_cell.angle_gamma   90.00
#
_symmetry.space_group_name_H-M   'P 1'
#
loop_
_entity.id
_entity.type
_entity.pdbx_description
1 polymer ?
#
loop_
_entity_poly.entity_id
_entity_poly.type
_entity_poly.pdbx_seq_one_letter_code
_entity_poly.pdbx_strand_id
1 'polypeptide(L)'
;RGSYKTLYLLHGMGGDYTTWITKSRVADYVDNTDIAVIMISGDNKCYVDNVHGRKYFTFLTEELIETCTNWFGLSRDRKDRYIAGMSMGGYGAVHAALIKPDVYGKVFSYSGLLDIEKRFDNPQGINTYQIFGDRGNLSDNRFDIMNCLKEDNFKTNVENYPEFYIRCGLYDQILPMSRQWNKYALDSGLKVNYYETAGNHDFIFWDKCIHETVNIIKEQSYRMEDIYGNSNEY
;
A
#
# COMPACT_ATOMS: atom_id res chain seq x y z
N ARG A 1 9.52 27.33 8.73
CA ARG A 1 8.93 25.98 8.99
C ARG A 1 9.42 25.08 7.88
N GLY A 2 9.97 23.87 8.22
CA GLY A 2 10.30 22.83 7.25
C GLY A 2 9.04 22.35 6.52
N SER A 3 9.20 21.73 5.35
CA SER A 3 8.11 21.07 4.66
C SER A 3 7.77 19.75 5.34
N TYR A 4 6.47 19.40 5.39
CA TYR A 4 6.03 18.13 5.98
C TYR A 4 6.35 16.94 5.07
N LYS A 5 6.81 15.84 5.66
CA LYS A 5 6.76 14.50 5.05
C LYS A 5 5.31 14.11 4.86
N THR A 6 5.00 13.30 3.84
CA THR A 6 3.60 12.99 3.52
C THR A 6 3.37 11.49 3.44
N LEU A 7 2.37 11.00 4.17
CA LEU A 7 1.86 9.64 4.10
C LEU A 7 0.48 9.61 3.45
N TYR A 8 0.39 9.07 2.24
CA TYR A 8 -0.89 8.75 1.58
C TYR A 8 -1.38 7.41 2.11
N LEU A 9 -2.53 7.40 2.79
CA LEU A 9 -3.03 6.25 3.55
C LEU A 9 -4.36 5.75 2.99
N LEU A 10 -4.34 4.55 2.39
CA LEU A 10 -5.41 3.97 1.62
C LEU A 10 -6.23 2.98 2.44
N HIS A 11 -7.57 3.08 2.39
CA HIS A 11 -8.49 2.17 3.06
C HIS A 11 -8.70 0.86 2.30
N GLY A 12 -9.21 -0.16 2.98
CA GLY A 12 -9.65 -1.43 2.40
C GLY A 12 -11.07 -1.36 1.81
N MET A 13 -11.57 -2.49 1.30
CA MET A 13 -12.94 -2.58 0.78
C MET A 13 -13.97 -2.21 1.85
N GLY A 14 -15.04 -1.52 1.42
CA GLY A 14 -16.11 -1.05 2.30
C GLY A 14 -15.76 0.15 3.16
N GLY A 15 -14.54 0.69 3.04
CA GLY A 15 -14.08 1.87 3.74
C GLY A 15 -14.20 3.16 2.93
N ASP A 16 -13.77 4.25 3.56
CA ASP A 16 -13.68 5.59 3.00
C ASP A 16 -12.51 6.38 3.64
N TYR A 17 -12.41 7.68 3.35
CA TYR A 17 -11.38 8.56 3.90
C TYR A 17 -11.40 8.67 5.43
N THR A 18 -12.51 8.32 6.11
CA THR A 18 -12.61 8.36 7.59
C THR A 18 -12.15 7.07 8.26
N THR A 19 -11.99 6.01 7.50
CA THR A 19 -11.77 4.66 8.03
C THR A 19 -10.55 4.57 8.95
N TRP A 20 -9.42 5.11 8.52
CA TRP A 20 -8.20 5.07 9.33
C TRP A 20 -8.29 5.94 10.58
N ILE A 21 -8.83 7.15 10.47
CA ILE A 21 -8.94 8.07 11.61
C ILE A 21 -9.92 7.56 12.68
N THR A 22 -10.92 6.77 12.28
CA THR A 22 -11.95 6.26 13.20
C THR A 22 -11.63 4.90 13.80
N LYS A 23 -10.80 4.09 13.13
CA LYS A 23 -10.55 2.69 13.52
C LYS A 23 -9.11 2.41 13.95
N SER A 24 -8.21 3.38 13.85
CA SER A 24 -6.83 3.27 14.30
C SER A 24 -6.43 4.49 15.14
N ARG A 25 -5.25 4.42 15.73
CA ARG A 25 -4.65 5.54 16.47
C ARG A 25 -3.67 6.35 15.63
N VAL A 26 -3.85 6.37 14.31
CA VAL A 26 -2.94 7.08 13.41
C VAL A 26 -2.74 8.55 13.80
N ALA A 27 -3.80 9.23 14.28
CA ALA A 27 -3.71 10.60 14.72
C ALA A 27 -2.76 10.76 15.91
N ASP A 28 -2.83 9.84 16.88
CA ASP A 28 -1.94 9.86 18.08
C ASP A 28 -0.48 9.59 17.66
N TYR A 29 -0.26 8.68 16.71
CA TYR A 29 1.10 8.32 16.27
C TYR A 29 1.82 9.46 15.54
N VAL A 30 1.07 10.30 14.80
CA VAL A 30 1.64 11.43 14.07
C VAL A 30 1.58 12.75 14.85
N ASP A 31 0.98 12.76 16.03
CA ASP A 31 0.94 13.96 16.85
C ASP A 31 2.36 14.45 17.19
N ASN A 32 2.55 15.76 17.14
CA ASN A 32 3.85 16.42 17.35
C ASN A 32 4.98 15.92 16.43
N THR A 33 4.64 15.47 15.21
CA THR A 33 5.60 15.11 14.16
C THR A 33 5.58 16.08 12.98
N ASP A 34 6.50 15.90 12.04
CA ASP A 34 6.52 16.57 10.73
C ASP A 34 5.83 15.75 9.62
N ILE A 35 4.89 14.85 10.00
CA ILE A 35 4.19 13.95 9.08
C ILE A 35 2.77 14.45 8.85
N ALA A 36 2.43 14.74 7.60
CA ALA A 36 1.05 14.94 7.14
C ALA A 36 0.47 13.62 6.62
N VAL A 37 -0.74 13.26 7.06
CA VAL A 37 -1.45 12.06 6.58
C VAL A 37 -2.58 12.48 5.66
N ILE A 38 -2.57 11.99 4.42
CA ILE A 38 -3.60 12.23 3.42
C ILE A 38 -4.42 10.96 3.22
N MET A 39 -5.70 11.03 3.54
CA MET A 39 -6.65 9.92 3.42
C MET A 39 -7.69 10.24 2.34
N ILE A 40 -7.95 9.30 1.45
CA ILE A 40 -8.89 9.46 0.34
C ILE A 40 -9.90 8.32 0.28
N SER A 41 -11.03 8.54 -0.38
CA SER A 41 -11.98 7.47 -0.72
C SER A 41 -11.64 6.84 -2.06
N GLY A 42 -11.49 5.52 -2.07
CA GLY A 42 -11.20 4.71 -3.26
C GLY A 42 -12.43 4.01 -3.84
N ASP A 43 -13.64 4.21 -3.26
CA ASP A 43 -14.96 3.72 -3.73
C ASP A 43 -14.98 2.23 -4.13
N ASN A 44 -14.22 1.38 -3.46
CA ASN A 44 -14.05 -0.04 -3.82
C ASN A 44 -13.54 -0.27 -5.26
N LYS A 45 -12.73 0.65 -5.79
CA LYS A 45 -12.23 0.64 -7.17
C LYS A 45 -10.73 0.30 -7.27
N CYS A 46 -10.19 -0.35 -6.25
CA CYS A 46 -8.83 -0.86 -6.21
C CYS A 46 -7.72 0.18 -6.49
N TYR A 47 -8.05 1.48 -6.45
CA TYR A 47 -7.10 2.58 -6.71
C TYR A 47 -6.42 2.50 -8.09
N VAL A 48 -7.08 1.91 -9.08
CA VAL A 48 -6.62 1.84 -10.47
C VAL A 48 -7.44 2.76 -11.37
N ASP A 49 -6.93 3.05 -12.55
CA ASP A 49 -7.73 3.70 -13.59
C ASP A 49 -8.71 2.68 -14.15
N ASN A 50 -9.98 2.80 -13.76
CA ASN A 50 -10.99 1.83 -14.14
C ASN A 50 -11.22 1.86 -15.65
N VAL A 51 -11.31 0.69 -16.27
CA VAL A 51 -11.56 0.57 -17.71
C VAL A 51 -12.89 1.24 -18.09
N HIS A 52 -13.92 1.06 -17.25
CA HIS A 52 -15.25 1.65 -17.45
C HIS A 52 -15.63 2.55 -16.26
N GLY A 53 -14.76 3.53 -15.91
CA GLY A 53 -15.04 4.37 -14.76
C GLY A 53 -14.03 5.48 -14.52
N ARG A 54 -13.86 5.83 -13.24
CA ARG A 54 -12.99 6.92 -12.81
C ARG A 54 -11.52 6.49 -12.81
N LYS A 55 -10.63 7.47 -12.92
CA LYS A 55 -9.16 7.29 -12.98
C LYS A 55 -8.54 7.49 -11.60
N TYR A 56 -8.70 6.51 -10.71
CA TYR A 56 -8.18 6.61 -9.34
C TYR A 56 -6.67 6.55 -9.26
N PHE A 57 -6.01 5.80 -10.15
CA PHE A 57 -4.55 5.72 -10.19
C PHE A 57 -3.94 7.06 -10.63
N THR A 58 -4.43 7.65 -11.72
CA THR A 58 -4.00 8.98 -12.19
C THR A 58 -4.23 10.03 -11.10
N PHE A 59 -5.42 10.03 -10.48
CA PHE A 59 -5.72 10.93 -9.37
C PHE A 59 -4.72 10.78 -8.22
N LEU A 60 -4.47 9.54 -7.76
CA LEU A 60 -3.58 9.23 -6.63
C LEU A 60 -2.12 9.61 -6.90
N THR A 61 -1.63 9.36 -8.11
CA THR A 61 -0.21 9.51 -8.43
C THR A 61 0.16 10.86 -9.05
N GLU A 62 -0.81 11.68 -9.42
CA GLU A 62 -0.60 12.96 -10.08
C GLU A 62 -1.38 14.09 -9.40
N GLU A 63 -2.70 14.17 -9.61
CA GLU A 63 -3.54 15.31 -9.21
C GLU A 63 -3.55 15.54 -7.69
N LEU A 64 -3.72 14.47 -6.91
CA LEU A 64 -3.76 14.54 -5.44
C LEU A 64 -2.44 15.05 -4.87
N ILE A 65 -1.33 14.54 -5.41
CA ILE A 65 0.01 14.92 -4.96
C ILE A 65 0.25 16.40 -5.23
N GLU A 66 -0.02 16.86 -6.45
CA GLU A 66 0.16 18.25 -6.83
C GLU A 66 -0.71 19.18 -5.97
N THR A 67 -2.00 18.84 -5.86
CA THR A 67 -2.97 19.64 -5.09
C THR A 67 -2.56 19.75 -3.63
N CYS A 68 -2.29 18.62 -2.96
CA CYS A 68 -1.94 18.62 -1.54
C CYS A 68 -0.59 19.30 -1.29
N THR A 69 0.39 19.08 -2.15
CA THR A 69 1.70 19.74 -2.03
C THR A 69 1.58 21.25 -2.11
N ASN A 70 0.76 21.76 -3.04
CA ASN A 70 0.57 23.20 -3.22
C ASN A 70 -0.25 23.84 -2.07
N TRP A 71 -1.24 23.13 -1.51
CA TRP A 71 -2.12 23.67 -0.48
C TRP A 71 -1.58 23.61 0.94
N PHE A 72 -0.83 22.55 1.27
CA PHE A 72 -0.45 22.24 2.65
C PHE A 72 1.05 22.37 2.95
N GLY A 73 1.86 22.88 2.02
CA GLY A 73 3.30 23.07 2.26
C GLY A 73 4.06 21.75 2.45
N LEU A 74 3.66 20.71 1.73
CA LEU A 74 4.29 19.40 1.81
C LEU A 74 5.62 19.35 1.05
N SER A 75 6.50 18.43 1.44
CA SER A 75 7.77 18.21 0.74
C SER A 75 7.53 17.76 -0.71
N ARG A 76 8.32 18.32 -1.63
CA ARG A 76 8.32 17.90 -3.03
C ARG A 76 9.25 16.73 -3.30
N ASP A 77 10.12 16.41 -2.35
CA ASP A 77 11.07 15.33 -2.48
C ASP A 77 10.36 13.98 -2.45
N ARG A 78 10.72 13.09 -3.38
CA ARG A 78 10.23 11.70 -3.41
C ARG A 78 10.52 10.96 -2.11
N LYS A 79 11.71 11.16 -1.52
CA LYS A 79 12.14 10.49 -0.28
C LYS A 79 11.24 10.79 0.92
N ASP A 80 10.53 11.92 0.91
CA ASP A 80 9.62 12.38 1.96
C ASP A 80 8.15 12.05 1.65
N ARG A 81 7.89 11.29 0.58
CA ARG A 81 6.55 10.90 0.15
C ARG A 81 6.38 9.40 0.27
N TYR A 82 5.42 8.98 1.06
CA TYR A 82 5.14 7.60 1.41
C TYR A 82 3.71 7.22 1.04
N ILE A 83 3.50 5.94 0.72
CA ILE A 83 2.17 5.40 0.49
C ILE A 83 1.99 4.14 1.31
N ALA A 84 0.84 4.01 1.98
CA ALA A 84 0.47 2.86 2.78
C ALA A 84 -0.99 2.47 2.53
N GLY A 85 -1.31 1.21 2.77
CA GLY A 85 -2.70 0.79 2.73
C GLY A 85 -2.92 -0.64 3.22
N MET A 86 -4.18 -0.92 3.58
CA MET A 86 -4.60 -2.26 4.01
C MET A 86 -5.47 -2.94 2.95
N SER A 87 -5.37 -4.25 2.83
CA SER A 87 -6.24 -5.05 1.96
C SER A 87 -6.27 -4.52 0.51
N MET A 88 -7.41 -4.04 0.01
CA MET A 88 -7.53 -3.34 -1.27
C MET A 88 -6.57 -2.13 -1.38
N GLY A 89 -6.42 -1.35 -0.30
CA GLY A 89 -5.48 -0.23 -0.25
C GLY A 89 -4.03 -0.68 -0.28
N GLY A 90 -3.72 -1.85 0.27
CA GLY A 90 -2.39 -2.47 0.19
C GLY A 90 -2.01 -2.85 -1.23
N TYR A 91 -2.97 -3.37 -2.02
CA TYR A 91 -2.81 -3.55 -3.45
C TYR A 91 -2.59 -2.20 -4.17
N GLY A 92 -3.44 -1.21 -3.88
CA GLY A 92 -3.32 0.12 -4.50
C GLY A 92 -1.97 0.79 -4.27
N ALA A 93 -1.42 0.66 -3.05
CA ALA A 93 -0.12 1.19 -2.69
C ALA A 93 1.01 0.51 -3.48
N VAL A 94 1.01 -0.83 -3.54
CA VAL A 94 2.01 -1.60 -4.30
C VAL A 94 1.88 -1.35 -5.80
N HIS A 95 0.66 -1.36 -6.35
CA HIS A 95 0.39 -1.08 -7.76
C HIS A 95 0.90 0.31 -8.15
N ALA A 96 0.57 1.34 -7.36
CA ALA A 96 1.01 2.72 -7.63
C ALA A 96 2.53 2.82 -7.73
N ALA A 97 3.26 2.17 -6.82
CA ALA A 97 4.70 2.22 -6.77
C ALA A 97 5.41 1.36 -7.83
N LEU A 98 4.78 0.26 -8.27
CA LEU A 98 5.33 -0.55 -9.37
C LEU A 98 5.16 0.14 -10.73
N ILE A 99 4.04 0.84 -10.95
CA ILE A 99 3.75 1.50 -12.23
C ILE A 99 4.41 2.88 -12.32
N LYS A 100 4.55 3.61 -11.20
CA LYS A 100 5.24 4.91 -11.10
C LYS A 100 6.28 4.90 -9.97
N PRO A 101 7.42 4.26 -10.16
CA PRO A 101 8.43 4.08 -9.14
C PRO A 101 9.09 5.38 -8.65
N ASP A 102 9.02 6.43 -9.45
CA ASP A 102 9.56 7.76 -9.16
C ASP A 102 8.67 8.62 -8.24
N VAL A 103 7.45 8.15 -7.91
CA VAL A 103 6.50 8.94 -7.14
C VAL A 103 6.73 8.83 -5.64
N TYR A 104 6.93 7.62 -5.12
CA TYR A 104 7.01 7.36 -3.66
C TYR A 104 8.40 6.90 -3.23
N GLY A 105 8.85 7.32 -2.05
CA GLY A 105 10.13 6.92 -1.47
C GLY A 105 10.08 5.55 -0.77
N LYS A 106 8.97 5.25 -0.08
CA LYS A 106 8.71 3.93 0.54
C LYS A 106 7.24 3.56 0.39
N VAL A 107 6.97 2.26 0.42
CA VAL A 107 5.65 1.66 0.22
C VAL A 107 5.34 0.67 1.33
N PHE A 108 4.13 0.75 1.89
CA PHE A 108 3.70 -0.11 2.98
C PHE A 108 2.39 -0.79 2.60
N SER A 109 2.36 -2.11 2.67
CA SER A 109 1.15 -2.91 2.38
C SER A 109 0.84 -3.82 3.56
N TYR A 110 -0.34 -3.64 4.14
CA TYR A 110 -0.82 -4.41 5.28
C TYR A 110 -1.92 -5.35 4.82
N SER A 111 -1.69 -6.65 4.93
CA SER A 111 -2.65 -7.65 4.42
C SER A 111 -3.12 -7.29 3.00
N GLY A 112 -2.20 -6.96 2.10
CA GLY A 112 -2.52 -6.46 0.77
C GLY A 112 -3.15 -7.52 -0.13
N LEU A 113 -4.15 -7.14 -0.94
CA LEU A 113 -4.76 -7.98 -1.96
C LEU A 113 -3.81 -8.09 -3.17
N LEU A 114 -2.66 -8.77 -2.98
CA LEU A 114 -1.56 -8.74 -3.95
C LEU A 114 -1.73 -9.70 -5.15
N ASP A 115 -2.80 -10.51 -5.16
CA ASP A 115 -3.19 -11.37 -6.27
C ASP A 115 -4.58 -10.95 -6.77
N ILE A 116 -4.59 -10.01 -7.69
CA ILE A 116 -5.85 -9.44 -8.19
C ILE A 116 -6.62 -10.42 -9.09
N GLU A 117 -5.94 -11.38 -9.69
CA GLU A 117 -6.57 -12.37 -10.56
C GLU A 117 -7.63 -13.19 -9.82
N LYS A 118 -7.39 -13.49 -8.53
CA LYS A 118 -8.35 -14.21 -7.68
C LYS A 118 -9.67 -13.46 -7.47
N ARG A 119 -9.72 -12.15 -7.76
CA ARG A 119 -10.98 -11.39 -7.70
C ARG A 119 -11.94 -11.70 -8.82
N PHE A 120 -11.46 -12.23 -9.92
CA PHE A 120 -12.35 -12.70 -11.01
C PHE A 120 -13.06 -14.01 -10.62
N ASP A 121 -12.42 -14.83 -9.80
CA ASP A 121 -13.02 -16.09 -9.31
C ASP A 121 -13.93 -15.83 -8.10
N ASN A 122 -13.60 -14.83 -7.27
CA ASN A 122 -14.38 -14.45 -6.10
C ASN A 122 -14.43 -12.92 -5.94
N PRO A 123 -15.36 -12.23 -6.61
CA PRO A 123 -15.41 -10.76 -6.66
C PRO A 123 -15.67 -10.07 -5.33
N GLN A 124 -16.33 -10.74 -4.37
CA GLN A 124 -16.65 -10.19 -3.05
C GLN A 124 -17.26 -8.77 -3.10
N GLY A 125 -18.20 -8.53 -4.00
CA GLY A 125 -18.92 -7.27 -4.11
C GLY A 125 -18.24 -6.19 -4.95
N ILE A 126 -17.07 -6.44 -5.57
CA ILE A 126 -16.53 -5.55 -6.58
C ILE A 126 -17.00 -5.94 -7.99
N ASN A 127 -17.23 -4.96 -8.84
CA ASN A 127 -17.49 -5.18 -10.26
C ASN A 127 -16.14 -5.24 -11.00
N THR A 128 -15.58 -6.46 -11.12
CA THR A 128 -14.29 -6.67 -11.77
C THR A 128 -14.26 -6.21 -13.22
N TYR A 129 -15.35 -6.42 -13.98
CA TYR A 129 -15.46 -5.96 -15.36
C TYR A 129 -15.38 -4.42 -15.46
N GLN A 130 -16.09 -3.71 -14.59
CA GLN A 130 -16.05 -2.24 -14.58
C GLN A 130 -14.63 -1.72 -14.27
N ILE A 131 -13.92 -2.38 -13.36
CA ILE A 131 -12.61 -1.92 -12.88
C ILE A 131 -11.52 -2.33 -13.86
N PHE A 132 -11.45 -3.60 -14.22
CA PHE A 132 -10.33 -4.21 -14.94
C PHE A 132 -10.63 -4.58 -16.39
N GLY A 133 -11.92 -4.49 -16.82
CA GLY A 133 -12.36 -5.02 -18.09
C GLY A 133 -12.46 -6.55 -18.09
N ASP A 134 -12.26 -7.16 -19.23
CA ASP A 134 -12.20 -8.62 -19.35
C ASP A 134 -10.96 -9.20 -18.65
N ARG A 135 -11.07 -10.43 -18.14
CA ARG A 135 -9.95 -11.12 -17.45
C ARG A 135 -8.65 -11.14 -18.29
N GLY A 136 -8.77 -11.27 -19.60
CA GLY A 136 -7.62 -11.21 -20.52
C GLY A 136 -6.82 -9.91 -20.44
N ASN A 137 -7.45 -8.80 -20.05
CA ASN A 137 -6.78 -7.51 -19.93
C ASN A 137 -5.80 -7.43 -18.76
N LEU A 138 -5.89 -8.36 -17.80
CA LEU A 138 -4.92 -8.44 -16.69
C LEU A 138 -3.52 -8.79 -17.19
N SER A 139 -3.43 -9.54 -18.29
CA SER A 139 -2.15 -9.92 -18.90
C SER A 139 -1.39 -8.74 -19.50
N ASP A 140 -2.06 -7.61 -19.73
CA ASP A 140 -1.44 -6.39 -20.25
C ASP A 140 -0.61 -5.63 -19.18
N ASN A 141 -0.35 -6.28 -18.04
CA ASN A 141 0.53 -5.85 -16.94
C ASN A 141 0.09 -4.59 -16.17
N ARG A 142 -1.02 -3.95 -16.56
CA ARG A 142 -1.49 -2.72 -15.88
C ARG A 142 -2.02 -2.97 -14.48
N PHE A 143 -2.63 -4.14 -14.25
CA PHE A 143 -3.36 -4.46 -13.03
C PHE A 143 -2.76 -5.65 -12.27
N ASP A 144 -2.13 -6.59 -12.99
CA ASP A 144 -1.50 -7.76 -12.39
C ASP A 144 -0.08 -7.44 -11.90
N ILE A 145 0.01 -7.03 -10.63
CA ILE A 145 1.29 -6.68 -9.99
C ILE A 145 2.24 -7.87 -9.79
N MET A 146 1.76 -9.11 -9.89
CA MET A 146 2.63 -10.28 -9.88
C MET A 146 3.25 -10.53 -11.26
N ASN A 147 2.49 -10.26 -12.32
CA ASN A 147 2.99 -10.42 -13.68
C ASN A 147 4.03 -9.35 -14.04
N CYS A 148 3.82 -8.10 -13.58
CA CYS A 148 4.81 -7.02 -13.73
C CYS A 148 6.20 -7.44 -13.27
N LEU A 149 6.30 -8.20 -12.17
CA LEU A 149 7.58 -8.63 -11.59
C LEU A 149 8.32 -9.71 -12.42
N LYS A 150 7.65 -10.33 -13.39
CA LYS A 150 8.23 -11.39 -14.23
C LYS A 150 8.88 -10.85 -15.51
N GLU A 151 8.66 -9.57 -15.84
CA GLU A 151 9.15 -8.98 -17.06
C GLU A 151 10.65 -8.65 -16.99
N ASP A 152 11.34 -8.88 -18.11
CA ASP A 152 12.77 -8.60 -18.19
C ASP A 152 13.10 -7.11 -18.07
N ASN A 153 12.24 -6.23 -18.57
CA ASN A 153 12.39 -4.78 -18.44
C ASN A 153 12.32 -4.30 -17.00
N PHE A 154 11.60 -5.01 -16.13
CA PHE A 154 11.52 -4.70 -14.72
C PHE A 154 12.88 -4.89 -14.02
N LYS A 155 13.55 -6.01 -14.32
CA LYS A 155 14.82 -6.40 -13.69
C LYS A 155 15.99 -5.47 -14.02
N THR A 156 15.94 -4.73 -15.11
CA THR A 156 17.03 -3.85 -15.55
C THR A 156 17.06 -2.49 -14.85
N ASN A 157 16.00 -2.10 -14.14
CA ASN A 157 15.87 -0.78 -13.50
C ASN A 157 15.40 -0.87 -12.03
N VAL A 158 15.64 -2.00 -11.39
CA VAL A 158 15.11 -2.29 -10.05
C VAL A 158 15.61 -1.33 -8.97
N GLU A 159 16.78 -0.71 -9.13
CA GLU A 159 17.33 0.29 -8.23
C GLU A 159 16.51 1.59 -8.15
N ASN A 160 15.68 1.85 -9.16
CA ASN A 160 14.80 3.01 -9.21
C ASN A 160 13.51 2.83 -8.40
N TYR A 161 13.20 1.59 -8.03
CA TYR A 161 12.00 1.30 -7.26
C TYR A 161 12.17 1.68 -5.78
N PRO A 162 11.08 2.07 -5.10
CA PRO A 162 11.12 2.32 -3.65
C PRO A 162 11.35 1.03 -2.87
N GLU A 163 11.65 1.16 -1.59
CA GLU A 163 11.65 0.04 -0.66
C GLU A 163 10.22 -0.32 -0.26
N PHE A 164 9.89 -1.62 -0.30
CA PHE A 164 8.57 -2.17 0.03
C PHE A 164 8.56 -2.80 1.42
N TYR A 165 7.61 -2.39 2.25
CA TYR A 165 7.34 -2.98 3.56
C TYR A 165 6.03 -3.74 3.49
N ILE A 166 6.10 -5.06 3.53
CA ILE A 166 4.92 -5.93 3.42
C ILE A 166 4.69 -6.62 4.76
N ARG A 167 3.48 -6.44 5.30
CA ARG A 167 3.05 -7.00 6.58
C ARG A 167 1.80 -7.83 6.39
N CYS A 168 1.77 -9.02 6.99
CA CYS A 168 0.58 -9.87 6.97
C CYS A 168 0.45 -10.65 8.27
N GLY A 169 -0.78 -10.82 8.74
CA GLY A 169 -1.08 -11.63 9.91
C GLY A 169 -0.97 -13.12 9.59
N LEU A 170 -0.45 -13.92 10.53
CA LEU A 170 -0.32 -15.38 10.38
C LEU A 170 -1.68 -16.10 10.21
N TYR A 171 -2.75 -15.49 10.72
CA TYR A 171 -4.12 -16.04 10.62
C TYR A 171 -4.95 -15.33 9.55
N ASP A 172 -4.33 -14.51 8.72
CA ASP A 172 -4.98 -13.80 7.63
C ASP A 172 -5.19 -14.74 6.43
N GLN A 173 -6.44 -14.80 5.95
CA GLN A 173 -6.81 -15.65 4.81
C GLN A 173 -6.06 -15.32 3.50
N ILE A 174 -5.51 -14.10 3.40
CA ILE A 174 -4.75 -13.68 2.19
C ILE A 174 -3.23 -13.79 2.37
N LEU A 175 -2.75 -14.35 3.47
CA LEU A 175 -1.33 -14.60 3.70
C LEU A 175 -0.61 -15.32 2.53
N PRO A 176 -1.23 -16.33 1.87
CA PRO A 176 -0.60 -16.98 0.73
C PRO A 176 -0.28 -16.02 -0.44
N MET A 177 -1.11 -14.97 -0.65
CA MET A 177 -0.86 -13.96 -1.68
C MET A 177 0.37 -13.10 -1.32
N SER A 178 0.49 -12.71 -0.05
CA SER A 178 1.63 -11.93 0.44
C SER A 178 2.94 -12.70 0.31
N ARG A 179 2.95 -13.99 0.65
CA ARG A 179 4.10 -14.88 0.50
C ARG A 179 4.52 -15.04 -0.97
N GLN A 180 3.54 -15.23 -1.84
CA GLN A 180 3.79 -15.41 -3.27
C GLN A 180 4.34 -14.12 -3.90
N TRP A 181 3.74 -12.98 -3.60
CA TRP A 181 4.22 -11.68 -4.08
C TRP A 181 5.65 -11.41 -3.59
N ASN A 182 5.91 -11.61 -2.29
CA ASN A 182 7.25 -11.43 -1.71
C ASN A 182 8.31 -12.27 -2.42
N LYS A 183 7.99 -13.54 -2.73
CA LYS A 183 8.91 -14.40 -3.49
C LYS A 183 9.24 -13.80 -4.85
N TYR A 184 8.24 -13.41 -5.65
CA TYR A 184 8.47 -12.81 -6.96
C TYR A 184 9.21 -11.49 -6.88
N ALA A 185 8.92 -10.65 -5.89
CA ALA A 185 9.58 -9.38 -5.67
C ALA A 185 11.07 -9.55 -5.37
N LEU A 186 11.42 -10.50 -4.49
CA LEU A 186 12.82 -10.83 -4.18
C LEU A 186 13.55 -11.43 -5.40
N ASP A 187 12.90 -12.36 -6.13
CA ASP A 187 13.45 -12.95 -7.36
C ASP A 187 13.69 -11.90 -8.46
N SER A 188 12.95 -10.79 -8.42
CA SER A 188 13.10 -9.65 -9.33
C SER A 188 14.17 -8.65 -8.88
N GLY A 189 14.72 -8.80 -7.68
CA GLY A 189 15.74 -7.92 -7.10
C GLY A 189 15.21 -6.70 -6.35
N LEU A 190 13.89 -6.59 -6.11
CA LEU A 190 13.31 -5.51 -5.32
C LEU A 190 13.80 -5.54 -3.87
N LYS A 191 13.91 -4.35 -3.28
CA LYS A 191 14.16 -4.20 -1.84
C LYS A 191 12.85 -4.39 -1.08
N VAL A 192 12.69 -5.54 -0.44
CA VAL A 192 11.49 -5.88 0.33
C VAL A 192 11.84 -6.19 1.77
N ASN A 193 11.19 -5.48 2.68
CA ASN A 193 11.15 -5.78 4.10
C ASN A 193 9.83 -6.51 4.40
N TYR A 194 9.87 -7.83 4.40
CA TYR A 194 8.71 -8.69 4.62
C TYR A 194 8.67 -9.20 6.06
N TYR A 195 7.49 -9.12 6.68
CA TYR A 195 7.31 -9.64 8.04
C TYR A 195 5.91 -10.20 8.26
N GLU A 196 5.85 -11.38 8.85
CA GLU A 196 4.62 -12.07 9.30
C GLU A 196 4.62 -12.17 10.81
N THR A 197 3.49 -11.91 11.44
CA THR A 197 3.33 -12.07 12.89
C THR A 197 1.89 -12.41 13.25
N ALA A 198 1.63 -12.77 14.50
CA ALA A 198 0.29 -13.04 14.98
C ALA A 198 -0.68 -11.88 14.66
N GLY A 199 -1.75 -12.18 13.97
CA GLY A 199 -2.75 -11.21 13.53
C GLY A 199 -3.71 -11.77 12.50
N ASN A 200 -4.86 -11.12 12.36
CA ASN A 200 -5.91 -11.44 11.41
C ASN A 200 -6.09 -10.32 10.39
N HIS A 201 -7.08 -10.46 9.51
CA HIS A 201 -7.48 -9.43 8.55
C HIS A 201 -8.35 -8.34 9.23
N ASP A 202 -7.78 -7.61 10.20
CA ASP A 202 -8.52 -6.67 11.04
C ASP A 202 -7.70 -5.45 11.47
N PHE A 203 -8.39 -4.48 12.10
CA PHE A 203 -7.78 -3.25 12.57
C PHE A 203 -6.89 -3.43 13.81
N ILE A 204 -6.98 -4.54 14.54
CA ILE A 204 -6.06 -4.82 15.65
C ILE A 204 -4.65 -5.03 15.08
N PHE A 205 -4.55 -5.74 13.97
CA PHE A 205 -3.29 -5.95 13.25
C PHE A 205 -2.85 -4.68 12.50
N TRP A 206 -3.75 -4.03 11.77
CA TRP A 206 -3.40 -2.88 10.94
C TRP A 206 -3.02 -1.62 11.75
N ASP A 207 -3.56 -1.45 12.97
CA ASP A 207 -3.13 -0.37 13.88
C ASP A 207 -1.67 -0.54 14.31
N LYS A 208 -1.22 -1.78 14.54
CA LYS A 208 0.21 -2.08 14.78
C LYS A 208 1.07 -1.75 13.55
N CYS A 209 0.59 -2.10 12.36
CA CYS A 209 1.31 -1.82 11.11
C CYS A 209 1.47 -0.31 10.86
N ILE A 210 0.43 0.50 11.08
CA ILE A 210 0.54 1.95 10.91
C ILE A 210 1.43 2.59 11.98
N HIS A 211 1.43 2.07 13.20
CA HIS A 211 2.37 2.50 14.24
C HIS A 211 3.82 2.26 13.82
N GLU A 212 4.14 1.06 13.33
CA GLU A 212 5.47 0.75 12.77
C GLU A 212 5.83 1.69 11.62
N THR A 213 4.91 1.92 10.69
CA THR A 213 5.13 2.81 9.55
C THR A 213 5.49 4.22 9.96
N VAL A 214 4.80 4.78 10.95
CA VAL A 214 5.10 6.12 11.48
C VAL A 214 6.51 6.15 12.09
N ASN A 215 6.92 5.11 12.84
CA ASN A 215 8.28 5.02 13.40
C ASN A 215 9.35 4.94 12.30
N ILE A 216 9.11 4.20 11.21
CA ILE A 216 10.01 4.14 10.05
C ILE A 216 10.14 5.52 9.38
N ILE A 217 9.02 6.24 9.21
CA ILE A 217 9.02 7.59 8.61
C ILE A 217 9.74 8.60 9.50
N LYS A 218 9.61 8.47 10.82
CA LYS A 218 10.34 9.28 11.83
C LYS A 218 11.82 8.92 11.95
N GLU A 219 12.25 7.83 11.30
CA GLU A 219 13.60 7.28 11.41
C GLU A 219 13.98 6.93 12.87
N GLN A 220 12.97 6.62 13.68
CA GLN A 220 13.15 6.17 15.06
C GLN A 220 13.51 4.68 15.10
N SER A 221 14.49 4.34 15.93
CA SER A 221 14.75 2.94 16.23
C SER A 221 13.58 2.34 17.03
N TYR A 222 13.14 1.16 16.65
CA TYR A 222 12.09 0.40 17.33
C TYR A 222 12.43 -1.10 17.27
N ARG A 223 11.85 -1.87 18.19
CA ARG A 223 11.91 -3.33 18.12
C ARG A 223 10.54 -3.84 17.68
N MET A 224 10.53 -4.86 16.83
CA MET A 224 9.29 -5.47 16.36
C MET A 224 8.41 -5.96 17.52
N GLU A 225 9.03 -6.48 18.58
CA GLU A 225 8.37 -6.93 19.80
C GLU A 225 7.59 -5.79 20.51
N ASP A 226 8.09 -4.56 20.49
CA ASP A 226 7.45 -3.42 21.11
C ASP A 226 6.16 -3.02 20.38
N ILE A 227 6.05 -3.34 19.09
CA ILE A 227 4.90 -3.03 18.25
C ILE A 227 3.92 -4.19 18.15
N TYR A 228 4.45 -5.40 17.90
CA TYR A 228 3.63 -6.57 17.60
C TYR A 228 3.41 -7.50 18.81
N GLY A 229 4.18 -7.32 19.90
CA GLY A 229 4.23 -8.25 21.03
C GLY A 229 5.16 -9.43 20.74
N ASN A 230 5.43 -10.23 21.77
CA ASN A 230 6.27 -11.42 21.63
C ASN A 230 5.53 -12.48 20.80
N SER A 231 6.16 -12.98 19.76
CA SER A 231 5.62 -14.05 18.89
C SER A 231 5.45 -15.41 19.60
N ASN A 232 5.93 -15.54 20.84
CA ASN A 232 5.91 -16.78 21.63
C ASN A 232 4.72 -16.87 22.62
N GLU A 233 3.77 -15.93 22.62
CA GLU A 233 2.64 -15.93 23.57
C GLU A 233 1.31 -16.42 22.96
N TYR A 234 1.34 -17.15 21.81
CA TYR A 234 0.12 -17.69 21.19
C TYR A 234 0.32 -19.13 20.75
#